data_4f52962b821352d594f51874cc3b8beb
#
_entry.id   4f52962b821352d594f51874cc3b8beb
#
_cell.length_a   1.000
_cell.length_b   1.000
_cell.length_c   1.000
_cell.angle_alpha   90.00
_cell.angle_beta   90.00
_cell.angle_gamma   90.00
#
_symmetry.space_group_name_H-M   'P 1'
#
loop_
_entity.id
_entity.type
_entity.pdbx_description
1 polymer ?
#
loop_
_entity_poly.entity_id
_entity_poly.type
_entity_poly.pdbx_seq_one_letter_code
_entity_poly.pdbx_strand_id
1 'polypeptide(L)'
;LAALALGGLPGLSRGLAAESVSDLRGVSIGMLAQDLPGSGYRNVSCLGTPKQQLEGWHDAMSCPVGQDGLRGLHVEYDQPGQDSTLVAGHPVDLSVFFDASGRLVKIEIKTQDQSSLYMRKKAYRLAHQAMEHYGDEGWTCAKAEPASNEEAIGPMYVNETCSKMSDNRAIEVKSRFFHKVGGSPRDFVSDSLVVVSLRSPEAK
;
A
#
# COMPACT_ATOMS: atom_id res chain seq x y z
N LEU A 1 -25.91 34.62 57.37
CA LEU A 1 -25.85 34.73 55.89
C LEU A 1 -24.50 34.18 55.43
N ALA A 2 -24.49 32.90 54.96
CA ALA A 2 -23.33 32.24 54.39
C ALA A 2 -23.57 32.12 52.88
N ALA A 3 -22.66 32.68 52.06
CA ALA A 3 -22.67 32.56 50.60
C ALA A 3 -21.81 31.36 50.18
N LEU A 4 -22.44 30.38 49.54
CA LEU A 4 -21.78 29.25 48.89
C LEU A 4 -21.33 29.67 47.48
N ALA A 5 -20.01 29.67 47.23
CA ALA A 5 -19.44 29.84 45.91
C ALA A 5 -19.36 28.47 45.22
N LEU A 6 -20.12 28.31 44.14
CA LEU A 6 -20.01 27.15 43.21
C LEU A 6 -18.80 27.36 42.28
N GLY A 7 -17.74 26.60 42.51
CA GLY A 7 -16.61 26.53 41.61
C GLY A 7 -16.91 25.63 40.40
N GLY A 8 -17.02 26.24 39.22
CA GLY A 8 -17.16 25.51 37.97
C GLY A 8 -15.84 24.82 37.56
N LEU A 9 -15.84 23.53 37.36
CA LEU A 9 -14.73 22.74 36.78
C LEU A 9 -14.66 22.98 35.28
N PRO A 10 -13.50 23.36 34.73
CA PRO A 10 -13.35 23.40 33.28
C PRO A 10 -13.34 21.96 32.71
N GLY A 11 -14.33 21.66 31.87
CA GLY A 11 -14.41 20.43 31.15
C GLY A 11 -13.20 20.27 30.19
N LEU A 12 -12.32 19.34 30.50
CA LEU A 12 -11.27 18.87 29.58
C LEU A 12 -11.94 18.10 28.43
N SER A 13 -12.21 18.77 27.31
CA SER A 13 -12.55 18.15 26.07
C SER A 13 -11.30 17.40 25.57
N ARG A 14 -11.21 16.11 25.88
CA ARG A 14 -10.29 15.20 25.20
C ARG A 14 -10.77 15.10 23.75
N GLY A 15 -10.10 15.84 22.87
CA GLY A 15 -10.20 15.60 21.44
C GLY A 15 -9.79 14.14 21.20
N LEU A 16 -10.73 13.33 20.72
CA LEU A 16 -10.43 12.01 20.15
C LEU A 16 -9.54 12.29 18.93
N ALA A 17 -8.23 12.10 19.09
CA ALA A 17 -7.34 12.01 17.95
C ALA A 17 -7.87 10.83 17.09
N ALA A 18 -8.31 11.11 15.88
CA ALA A 18 -8.65 10.07 14.94
C ALA A 18 -7.42 9.15 14.82
N GLU A 19 -7.58 7.86 15.14
CA GLU A 19 -6.54 6.87 14.95
C GLU A 19 -6.15 6.92 13.46
N SER A 20 -4.93 7.35 13.17
CA SER A 20 -4.44 7.37 11.80
C SER A 20 -4.33 5.93 11.31
N VAL A 21 -5.07 5.60 10.24
CA VAL A 21 -5.01 4.30 9.61
C VAL A 21 -3.56 4.00 9.23
N SER A 22 -3.03 2.88 9.71
CA SER A 22 -1.70 2.40 9.34
C SER A 22 -1.71 1.91 7.89
N ASP A 23 -0.72 2.30 7.10
CA ASP A 23 -0.63 1.89 5.68
C ASP A 23 -0.11 0.44 5.53
N LEU A 24 0.75 0.00 6.45
CA LEU A 24 1.19 -1.37 6.66
C LEU A 24 1.17 -1.67 8.17
N ARG A 25 1.63 -2.84 8.59
CA ARG A 25 1.71 -3.23 10.01
C ARG A 25 2.60 -2.27 10.81
N GLY A 26 2.00 -1.30 11.49
CA GLY A 26 2.73 -0.31 12.29
C GLY A 26 3.57 0.68 11.48
N VAL A 27 3.41 0.73 10.15
CA VAL A 27 4.12 1.63 9.25
C VAL A 27 3.12 2.56 8.57
N SER A 28 3.44 3.86 8.56
CA SER A 28 2.63 4.89 7.89
C SER A 28 3.51 5.84 7.07
N ILE A 29 2.96 6.32 5.97
CA ILE A 29 3.58 7.36 5.16
C ILE A 29 3.97 8.56 6.03
N GLY A 30 5.17 9.08 5.80
CA GLY A 30 5.73 10.22 6.52
C GLY A 30 6.61 9.86 7.70
N MET A 31 6.65 8.60 8.16
CA MET A 31 7.59 8.14 9.20
C MET A 31 9.04 8.20 8.70
N LEU A 32 9.97 8.45 9.62
CA LEU A 32 11.39 8.33 9.32
C LEU A 32 11.85 6.88 9.44
N ALA A 33 12.84 6.47 8.66
CA ALA A 33 13.37 5.11 8.64
C ALA A 33 13.78 4.61 10.05
N GLN A 34 14.32 5.50 10.89
CA GLN A 34 14.71 5.20 12.27
C GLN A 34 13.53 4.98 13.23
N ASP A 35 12.34 5.47 12.89
CA ASP A 35 11.13 5.39 13.72
C ASP A 35 10.23 4.20 13.31
N LEU A 36 10.63 3.46 12.26
CA LEU A 36 9.92 2.28 11.81
C LEU A 36 10.08 1.10 12.77
N PRO A 37 9.10 0.18 12.84
CA PRO A 37 9.13 -0.91 13.81
C PRO A 37 10.33 -1.84 13.56
N GLY A 38 11.10 -2.14 14.61
CA GLY A 38 12.26 -3.04 14.57
C GLY A 38 11.89 -4.53 14.45
N SER A 39 10.60 -4.88 14.48
CA SER A 39 10.09 -6.26 14.40
C SER A 39 8.86 -6.35 13.52
N GLY A 40 8.49 -7.59 13.14
CA GLY A 40 7.34 -7.84 12.26
C GLY A 40 7.67 -7.81 10.77
N TYR A 41 8.92 -7.49 10.42
CA TYR A 41 9.43 -7.48 9.05
C TYR A 41 10.72 -8.28 8.94
N ARG A 42 10.94 -8.88 7.77
CA ARG A 42 12.13 -9.67 7.43
C ARG A 42 12.54 -9.42 5.99
N ASN A 43 13.69 -9.95 5.59
CA ASN A 43 14.19 -9.92 4.21
C ASN A 43 14.24 -8.50 3.61
N VAL A 44 14.62 -7.52 4.46
CA VAL A 44 14.78 -6.13 4.02
C VAL A 44 15.96 -6.06 3.06
N SER A 45 15.74 -5.60 1.83
CA SER A 45 16.78 -5.51 0.80
C SER A 45 16.56 -4.32 -0.13
N CYS A 46 17.63 -3.80 -0.73
CA CYS A 46 17.53 -2.72 -1.71
C CYS A 46 16.83 -3.18 -3.00
N LEU A 47 15.95 -2.34 -3.55
CA LEU A 47 15.41 -2.53 -4.90
C LEU A 47 16.48 -2.26 -5.97
N GLY A 48 16.42 -3.02 -7.07
CA GLY A 48 17.30 -2.83 -8.24
C GLY A 48 18.71 -3.38 -8.11
N THR A 49 19.15 -3.77 -6.93
CA THR A 49 20.41 -4.52 -6.72
C THR A 49 20.06 -5.91 -6.22
N PRO A 50 20.36 -6.96 -7.01
CA PRO A 50 20.03 -8.31 -6.57
C PRO A 50 20.68 -8.56 -5.21
N LYS A 51 19.87 -8.66 -4.16
CA LYS A 51 20.23 -9.26 -2.88
C LYS A 51 21.20 -8.47 -1.97
N GLN A 52 21.27 -7.15 -2.04
CA GLN A 52 21.86 -6.42 -0.93
C GLN A 52 20.88 -6.51 0.26
N GLN A 53 21.07 -7.55 1.08
CA GLN A 53 20.34 -7.74 2.33
C GLN A 53 20.75 -6.64 3.29
N LEU A 54 19.78 -6.07 3.98
CA LEU A 54 19.99 -5.07 5.02
C LEU A 54 19.65 -5.65 6.38
N GLU A 55 20.22 -5.12 7.44
CA GLU A 55 19.87 -5.51 8.80
C GLU A 55 18.49 -4.97 9.21
N GLY A 56 18.08 -3.83 8.63
CA GLY A 56 16.77 -3.23 8.90
C GLY A 56 16.52 -1.94 8.12
N TRP A 57 15.48 -1.23 8.52
CA TRP A 57 15.06 0.03 7.90
C TRP A 57 16.09 1.15 7.98
N HIS A 58 16.86 1.20 9.08
CA HIS A 58 17.87 2.21 9.32
C HIS A 58 18.96 2.22 8.24
N ASP A 59 19.15 1.10 7.55
CA ASP A 59 20.09 0.98 6.44
C ASP A 59 19.53 1.45 5.10
N ALA A 60 18.28 1.90 5.06
CA ALA A 60 17.61 2.34 3.84
C ALA A 60 18.44 3.36 3.04
N MET A 61 19.16 4.24 3.76
CA MET A 61 19.97 5.28 3.14
C MET A 61 21.24 4.76 2.45
N SER A 62 21.62 3.49 2.65
CA SER A 62 22.71 2.83 1.94
C SER A 62 22.30 2.33 0.55
N CYS A 63 21.00 2.23 0.26
CA CYS A 63 20.51 1.79 -1.02
C CYS A 63 20.76 2.83 -2.13
N PRO A 64 20.95 2.36 -3.39
CA PRO A 64 21.10 3.26 -4.53
C PRO A 64 19.84 4.11 -4.72
N VAL A 65 20.04 5.33 -5.19
CA VAL A 65 18.96 6.24 -5.56
C VAL A 65 18.39 5.81 -6.90
N GLY A 66 17.08 5.61 -6.98
CA GLY A 66 16.37 5.31 -8.22
C GLY A 66 16.27 6.53 -9.15
N GLN A 67 15.72 6.31 -10.34
CA GLN A 67 15.51 7.39 -11.33
C GLN A 67 14.53 8.47 -10.84
N ASP A 68 13.64 8.10 -9.93
CA ASP A 68 12.67 9.00 -9.27
C ASP A 68 13.27 9.79 -8.09
N GLY A 69 14.57 9.63 -7.83
CA GLY A 69 15.25 10.27 -6.71
C GLY A 69 15.02 9.59 -5.36
N LEU A 70 14.30 8.47 -5.33
CA LEU A 70 13.97 7.74 -4.12
C LEU A 70 14.89 6.53 -3.90
N ARG A 71 14.98 6.07 -2.67
CA ARG A 71 15.64 4.82 -2.30
C ARG A 71 14.61 3.77 -2.00
N GLY A 72 14.56 2.74 -2.83
CA GLY A 72 13.56 1.67 -2.73
C GLY A 72 14.08 0.46 -1.96
N LEU A 73 13.22 -0.10 -1.13
CA LEU A 73 13.43 -1.34 -0.40
C LEU A 73 12.33 -2.34 -0.72
N HIS A 74 12.72 -3.60 -0.91
CA HIS A 74 11.81 -4.74 -0.79
C HIS A 74 11.76 -5.19 0.67
N VAL A 75 10.57 -5.53 1.16
CA VAL A 75 10.35 -6.00 2.52
C VAL A 75 9.33 -7.13 2.56
N GLU A 76 9.44 -8.01 3.53
CA GLU A 76 8.46 -9.06 3.79
C GLU A 76 7.92 -8.95 5.21
N TYR A 77 6.68 -9.39 5.43
CA TYR A 77 6.20 -9.59 6.78
C TYR A 77 6.86 -10.81 7.43
N ASP A 78 7.26 -10.68 8.68
CA ASP A 78 7.65 -11.82 9.48
C ASP A 78 6.39 -12.58 9.92
N GLN A 79 6.06 -13.62 9.16
CA GLN A 79 4.88 -14.46 9.35
C GLN A 79 5.34 -15.93 9.47
N PRO A 80 5.36 -16.52 10.68
CA PRO A 80 5.74 -17.92 10.86
C PRO A 80 4.88 -18.85 10.01
N GLY A 81 5.53 -19.77 9.28
CA GLY A 81 4.86 -20.77 8.47
C GLY A 81 4.27 -20.25 7.14
N GLN A 82 4.63 -19.03 6.72
CA GLN A 82 4.26 -18.49 5.43
C GLN A 82 5.51 -18.28 4.56
N ASP A 83 5.47 -18.77 3.31
CA ASP A 83 6.55 -18.61 2.34
C ASP A 83 6.50 -17.25 1.62
N SER A 84 5.36 -16.54 1.72
CA SER A 84 5.14 -15.24 1.09
C SER A 84 4.43 -14.27 2.04
N THR A 85 4.68 -12.99 1.83
CA THR A 85 3.95 -11.91 2.51
C THR A 85 2.49 -11.90 2.07
N LEU A 86 1.56 -11.92 3.05
CA LEU A 86 0.12 -11.83 2.79
C LEU A 86 -0.43 -10.48 3.24
N VAL A 87 -1.08 -9.77 2.32
CA VAL A 87 -1.92 -8.60 2.60
C VAL A 87 -3.36 -8.95 2.26
N ALA A 88 -4.26 -8.84 3.22
CA ALA A 88 -5.68 -9.20 3.09
C ALA A 88 -5.89 -10.62 2.48
N GLY A 89 -4.97 -11.56 2.80
CA GLY A 89 -4.99 -12.94 2.30
C GLY A 89 -4.45 -13.13 0.88
N HIS A 90 -3.90 -12.09 0.25
CA HIS A 90 -3.25 -12.17 -1.07
C HIS A 90 -1.73 -12.16 -0.93
N PRO A 91 -1.01 -13.10 -1.60
CA PRO A 91 0.45 -13.04 -1.72
C PRO A 91 0.86 -11.77 -2.48
N VAL A 92 1.76 -10.99 -1.88
CA VAL A 92 2.18 -9.71 -2.44
C VAL A 92 3.69 -9.51 -2.34
N ASP A 93 4.19 -8.65 -3.23
CA ASP A 93 5.48 -8.00 -3.12
C ASP A 93 5.25 -6.63 -2.47
N LEU A 94 5.98 -6.35 -1.39
CA LEU A 94 5.96 -5.05 -0.72
C LEU A 94 7.22 -4.27 -1.08
N SER A 95 7.03 -3.05 -1.53
CA SER A 95 8.12 -2.11 -1.77
C SER A 95 7.83 -0.80 -1.03
N VAL A 96 8.86 -0.24 -0.42
CA VAL A 96 8.79 1.03 0.30
C VAL A 96 9.88 1.96 -0.17
N PHE A 97 9.62 3.27 -0.20
CA PHE A 97 10.51 4.24 -0.81
C PHE A 97 10.73 5.43 0.10
N PHE A 98 12.00 5.79 0.25
CA PHE A 98 12.46 6.86 1.11
C PHE A 98 13.03 8.01 0.28
N ASP A 99 12.77 9.23 0.71
CA ASP A 99 13.41 10.42 0.17
C ASP A 99 14.85 10.62 0.73
N ALA A 100 15.51 11.69 0.32
CA ALA A 100 16.86 12.01 0.74
C ALA A 100 16.98 12.29 2.25
N SER A 101 15.88 12.61 2.94
CA SER A 101 15.84 12.82 4.39
C SER A 101 15.63 11.54 5.19
N GLY A 102 15.43 10.40 4.52
CA GLY A 102 15.08 9.12 5.14
C GLY A 102 13.61 9.03 5.54
N ARG A 103 12.74 9.87 4.98
CA ARG A 103 11.30 9.82 5.20
C ARG A 103 10.64 8.86 4.22
N LEU A 104 9.75 8.01 4.72
CA LEU A 104 8.92 7.12 3.92
C LEU A 104 7.89 7.94 3.13
N VAL A 105 8.06 7.97 1.80
CA VAL A 105 7.24 8.81 0.92
C VAL A 105 6.36 8.01 -0.04
N LYS A 106 6.62 6.71 -0.22
CA LYS A 106 5.80 5.85 -1.06
C LYS A 106 5.83 4.40 -0.58
N ILE A 107 4.69 3.72 -0.66
CA ILE A 107 4.51 2.30 -0.42
C ILE A 107 3.83 1.71 -1.66
N GLU A 108 4.32 0.57 -2.14
CA GLU A 108 3.71 -0.21 -3.22
C GLU A 108 3.41 -1.62 -2.71
N ILE A 109 2.17 -2.08 -2.93
CA ILE A 109 1.70 -3.42 -2.62
C ILE A 109 1.22 -4.02 -3.93
N LYS A 110 1.98 -4.98 -4.47
CA LYS A 110 1.67 -5.63 -5.74
C LYS A 110 1.39 -7.11 -5.53
N THR A 111 0.28 -7.64 -6.08
CA THR A 111 0.02 -9.08 -6.04
C THR A 111 1.06 -9.85 -6.83
N GLN A 112 1.48 -11.02 -6.30
CA GLN A 112 2.53 -11.84 -6.91
C GLN A 112 2.03 -12.62 -8.11
N ASP A 113 2.69 -12.46 -9.26
CA ASP A 113 2.36 -13.15 -10.52
C ASP A 113 2.68 -14.66 -10.46
N GLN A 114 3.58 -15.07 -9.56
CA GLN A 114 4.03 -16.46 -9.43
C GLN A 114 3.26 -17.27 -8.39
N SER A 115 2.24 -16.70 -7.80
CA SER A 115 1.36 -17.38 -6.85
C SER A 115 0.59 -18.53 -7.51
N SER A 116 0.05 -19.45 -6.68
CA SER A 116 -0.79 -20.54 -7.19
C SER A 116 -1.95 -20.01 -8.04
N LEU A 117 -2.41 -20.80 -9.02
CA LEU A 117 -3.51 -20.41 -9.93
C LEU A 117 -4.76 -19.96 -9.16
N TYR A 118 -5.06 -20.59 -8.03
CA TYR A 118 -6.18 -20.22 -7.16
C TYR A 118 -6.05 -18.81 -6.59
N MET A 119 -4.85 -18.46 -6.12
CA MET A 119 -4.58 -17.12 -5.57
C MET A 119 -4.55 -16.08 -6.69
N ARG A 120 -3.94 -16.39 -7.82
CA ARG A 120 -3.91 -15.50 -9.00
C ARG A 120 -5.32 -15.14 -9.47
N LYS A 121 -6.26 -16.10 -9.52
CA LYS A 121 -7.65 -15.82 -9.93
C LYS A 121 -8.36 -14.78 -9.05
N LYS A 122 -7.87 -14.55 -7.85
CA LYS A 122 -8.45 -13.61 -6.88
C LYS A 122 -7.64 -12.33 -6.72
N ALA A 123 -6.48 -12.23 -7.37
CA ALA A 123 -5.51 -11.14 -7.16
C ALA A 123 -6.13 -9.75 -7.39
N TYR A 124 -7.04 -9.60 -8.37
CA TYR A 124 -7.76 -8.35 -8.63
C TYR A 124 -8.58 -7.84 -7.43
N ARG A 125 -8.93 -8.71 -6.46
CA ARG A 125 -9.76 -8.35 -5.30
C ARG A 125 -9.02 -7.56 -4.24
N LEU A 126 -7.67 -7.61 -4.21
CA LEU A 126 -6.86 -6.82 -3.27
C LEU A 126 -7.15 -5.32 -3.43
N ALA A 127 -7.39 -4.85 -4.65
CA ALA A 127 -7.76 -3.47 -4.92
C ALA A 127 -9.00 -3.04 -4.13
N HIS A 128 -10.06 -3.84 -4.16
CA HIS A 128 -11.30 -3.56 -3.45
C HIS A 128 -11.09 -3.54 -1.93
N GLN A 129 -10.34 -4.52 -1.39
CA GLN A 129 -10.01 -4.59 0.03
C GLN A 129 -9.14 -3.40 0.49
N ALA A 130 -8.25 -2.90 -0.38
CA ALA A 130 -7.50 -1.69 -0.12
C ALA A 130 -8.43 -0.46 -0.07
N MET A 131 -9.41 -0.38 -0.98
CA MET A 131 -10.39 0.72 -0.95
C MET A 131 -11.21 0.70 0.34
N GLU A 132 -11.68 -0.46 0.79
CA GLU A 132 -12.36 -0.62 2.09
C GLU A 132 -11.47 -0.17 3.26
N HIS A 133 -10.18 -0.53 3.25
CA HIS A 133 -9.22 -0.17 4.29
C HIS A 133 -9.06 1.35 4.44
N TYR A 134 -9.03 2.08 3.33
CA TYR A 134 -8.91 3.54 3.34
C TYR A 134 -10.27 4.26 3.36
N GLY A 135 -11.37 3.52 3.51
CA GLY A 135 -12.75 4.01 3.55
C GLY A 135 -13.40 4.11 2.18
N ASP A 136 -14.68 3.77 2.12
CA ASP A 136 -15.43 3.59 0.87
C ASP A 136 -15.72 4.87 0.10
N GLU A 137 -15.70 6.02 0.77
CA GLU A 137 -16.06 7.31 0.17
C GLU A 137 -14.85 8.06 -0.39
N GLY A 138 -15.09 8.94 -1.36
CA GLY A 138 -14.09 9.88 -1.90
C GLY A 138 -13.17 9.28 -2.97
N TRP A 139 -13.48 8.10 -3.50
CA TRP A 139 -12.77 7.50 -4.62
C TRP A 139 -13.23 8.08 -5.96
N THR A 140 -12.26 8.35 -6.84
CA THR A 140 -12.49 8.65 -8.26
C THR A 140 -11.90 7.51 -9.07
N CYS A 141 -12.76 6.81 -9.82
CA CYS A 141 -12.37 5.62 -10.59
C CYS A 141 -12.50 5.87 -12.09
N ALA A 142 -11.52 5.40 -12.84
CA ALA A 142 -11.52 5.34 -14.30
C ALA A 142 -11.47 3.88 -14.75
N LYS A 143 -12.44 3.45 -15.57
CA LYS A 143 -12.49 2.12 -16.18
C LYS A 143 -12.01 2.23 -17.62
N ALA A 144 -11.11 1.33 -18.00
CA ALA A 144 -10.69 1.19 -19.38
C ALA A 144 -11.58 0.20 -20.10
N GLU A 145 -11.99 0.54 -21.33
CA GLU A 145 -12.63 -0.40 -22.23
C GLU A 145 -11.63 -1.48 -22.71
N PRO A 146 -12.10 -2.70 -23.04
CA PRO A 146 -11.22 -3.75 -23.56
C PRO A 146 -10.44 -3.28 -24.80
N ALA A 147 -9.12 -3.46 -24.76
CA ALA A 147 -8.31 -3.29 -25.96
C ALA A 147 -8.57 -4.44 -26.94
N SER A 148 -8.18 -4.27 -28.22
CA SER A 148 -8.41 -5.28 -29.29
C SER A 148 -7.81 -6.66 -29.01
N ASN A 149 -6.83 -6.73 -28.10
CA ASN A 149 -6.18 -7.97 -27.67
C ASN A 149 -6.63 -8.43 -26.28
N GLU A 150 -7.69 -7.87 -25.73
CA GLU A 150 -8.25 -8.19 -24.42
C GLU A 150 -9.69 -8.65 -24.54
N GLU A 151 -10.08 -9.63 -23.73
CA GLU A 151 -11.44 -10.14 -23.67
C GLU A 151 -11.88 -10.46 -22.25
N ALA A 152 -13.19 -10.39 -22.01
CA ALA A 152 -13.77 -10.71 -20.72
C ALA A 152 -13.62 -12.21 -20.37
N ILE A 153 -13.51 -12.50 -19.08
CA ILE A 153 -13.57 -13.86 -18.54
C ILE A 153 -15.01 -14.13 -18.10
N GLY A 154 -15.77 -14.80 -18.95
CA GLY A 154 -17.23 -14.92 -18.78
C GLY A 154 -17.87 -13.52 -18.78
N PRO A 155 -18.65 -13.14 -17.75
CA PRO A 155 -19.26 -11.81 -17.69
C PRO A 155 -18.32 -10.73 -17.14
N MET A 156 -17.09 -11.06 -16.75
CA MET A 156 -16.21 -10.16 -16.01
C MET A 156 -15.07 -9.66 -16.89
N TYR A 157 -14.98 -8.35 -16.99
CA TYR A 157 -13.81 -7.60 -17.44
C TYR A 157 -13.52 -6.53 -16.40
N VAL A 158 -12.29 -6.50 -15.87
CA VAL A 158 -11.84 -5.47 -14.95
C VAL A 158 -10.54 -4.89 -15.47
N ASN A 159 -10.53 -3.60 -15.70
CA ASN A 159 -9.34 -2.80 -15.95
C ASN A 159 -9.64 -1.39 -15.43
N GLU A 160 -9.35 -1.18 -14.15
CA GLU A 160 -9.79 -0.01 -13.42
C GLU A 160 -8.64 0.58 -12.62
N THR A 161 -8.59 1.91 -12.59
CA THR A 161 -7.71 2.67 -11.72
C THR A 161 -8.57 3.60 -10.88
N CYS A 162 -8.45 3.49 -9.56
CA CYS A 162 -9.12 4.35 -8.61
C CYS A 162 -8.11 5.18 -7.83
N SER A 163 -8.42 6.42 -7.55
CA SER A 163 -7.60 7.31 -6.75
C SER A 163 -8.39 8.01 -5.66
N LYS A 164 -7.72 8.28 -4.55
CA LYS A 164 -8.28 8.99 -3.41
C LYS A 164 -7.21 9.86 -2.76
N MET A 165 -7.61 11.06 -2.36
CA MET A 165 -6.80 11.94 -1.52
C MET A 165 -7.37 11.90 -0.11
N SER A 166 -6.54 11.60 0.88
CA SER A 166 -6.92 11.55 2.29
C SER A 166 -5.80 12.11 3.15
N ASP A 167 -6.09 13.13 3.93
CA ASP A 167 -5.12 13.83 4.80
C ASP A 167 -3.83 14.20 4.04
N ASN A 168 -2.73 13.56 4.42
CA ASN A 168 -1.42 13.74 3.79
C ASN A 168 -1.07 12.64 2.76
N ARG A 169 -2.06 11.83 2.33
CA ARG A 169 -1.88 10.68 1.42
C ARG A 169 -2.53 10.91 0.07
N ALA A 170 -1.85 10.47 -0.97
CA ALA A 170 -2.43 10.16 -2.27
C ALA A 170 -2.43 8.64 -2.43
N ILE A 171 -3.58 8.05 -2.66
CA ILE A 171 -3.75 6.60 -2.78
C ILE A 171 -4.22 6.30 -4.20
N GLU A 172 -3.51 5.42 -4.88
CA GLU A 172 -3.89 4.88 -6.19
C GLU A 172 -4.02 3.37 -6.11
N VAL A 173 -5.10 2.84 -6.65
CA VAL A 173 -5.38 1.42 -6.69
C VAL A 173 -5.68 1.02 -8.12
N LYS A 174 -4.93 0.06 -8.65
CA LYS A 174 -5.17 -0.55 -9.96
C LYS A 174 -5.64 -1.98 -9.78
N SER A 175 -6.63 -2.36 -10.59
CA SER A 175 -7.17 -3.72 -10.63
C SER A 175 -7.36 -4.17 -12.06
N ARG A 176 -6.87 -5.40 -12.39
CA ARG A 176 -7.04 -5.99 -13.71
C ARG A 176 -7.51 -7.43 -13.60
N PHE A 177 -8.49 -7.79 -14.43
CA PHE A 177 -8.97 -9.16 -14.59
C PHE A 177 -9.56 -9.36 -15.98
N PHE A 178 -8.84 -10.02 -16.87
CA PHE A 178 -9.25 -10.29 -18.24
C PHE A 178 -8.39 -11.39 -18.90
N HIS A 179 -8.81 -11.89 -20.05
CA HIS A 179 -8.01 -12.74 -20.93
C HIS A 179 -7.29 -11.92 -22.01
N LYS A 180 -6.19 -12.46 -22.50
CA LYS A 180 -5.61 -12.02 -23.78
C LYS A 180 -6.24 -12.84 -24.90
N VAL A 181 -6.71 -12.16 -25.96
CA VAL A 181 -7.30 -12.81 -27.14
C VAL A 181 -6.32 -13.85 -27.74
N GLY A 182 -6.80 -15.06 -27.98
CA GLY A 182 -5.99 -16.16 -28.48
C GLY A 182 -5.07 -16.82 -27.46
N GLY A 183 -5.13 -16.40 -26.20
CA GLY A 183 -4.40 -17.03 -25.10
C GLY A 183 -5.06 -18.35 -24.65
N SER A 184 -4.32 -19.16 -23.89
CA SER A 184 -4.86 -20.33 -23.21
C SER A 184 -5.87 -19.90 -22.13
N PRO A 185 -6.91 -20.70 -21.81
CA PRO A 185 -7.82 -20.41 -20.69
C PRO A 185 -7.16 -20.23 -19.33
N ARG A 186 -5.87 -20.60 -19.20
CA ARG A 186 -5.05 -20.37 -18.00
C ARG A 186 -4.22 -19.09 -18.06
N ASP A 187 -4.14 -18.45 -19.23
CA ASP A 187 -3.37 -17.25 -19.49
C ASP A 187 -4.26 -16.02 -19.33
N PHE A 188 -4.63 -15.74 -18.09
CA PHE A 188 -5.39 -14.54 -17.73
C PHE A 188 -4.49 -13.55 -17.00
N VAL A 189 -4.79 -12.28 -17.17
CA VAL A 189 -4.28 -11.18 -16.36
C VAL A 189 -5.20 -11.08 -15.14
N SER A 190 -4.63 -11.15 -13.96
CA SER A 190 -5.35 -10.89 -12.70
C SER A 190 -4.35 -10.38 -11.70
N ASP A 191 -4.39 -9.10 -11.46
CA ASP A 191 -3.47 -8.43 -10.54
C ASP A 191 -4.11 -7.21 -9.87
N SER A 192 -3.48 -6.78 -8.79
CA SER A 192 -3.72 -5.49 -8.16
C SER A 192 -2.40 -4.83 -7.80
N LEU A 193 -2.38 -3.51 -7.91
CA LEU A 193 -1.33 -2.65 -7.41
C LEU A 193 -1.98 -1.57 -6.54
N VAL A 194 -1.52 -1.45 -5.31
CA VAL A 194 -1.88 -0.36 -4.39
C VAL A 194 -0.65 0.50 -4.17
N VAL A 195 -0.77 1.78 -4.44
CA VAL A 195 0.28 2.78 -4.23
C VAL A 195 -0.23 3.80 -3.23
N VAL A 196 0.50 3.97 -2.14
CA VAL A 196 0.25 5.02 -1.15
C VAL A 196 1.43 5.97 -1.19
N SER A 197 1.19 7.24 -1.43
CA SER A 197 2.23 8.25 -1.53
C SER A 197 1.99 9.39 -0.54
N LEU A 198 3.08 9.98 -0.05
CA LEU A 198 3.00 11.22 0.70
C LEU A 198 2.55 12.33 -0.26
N ARG A 199 1.50 13.03 0.11
CA ARG A 199 1.05 14.19 -0.66
C ARG A 199 2.10 15.29 -0.58
N SER A 200 2.63 15.71 -1.72
CA SER A 200 3.43 16.94 -1.77
C SER A 200 2.55 18.11 -1.32
N PRO A 201 3.02 18.98 -0.42
CA PRO A 201 2.33 20.24 -0.21
C PRO A 201 2.30 20.96 -1.56
N GLU A 202 1.09 21.28 -2.05
CA GLU A 202 0.94 22.08 -3.26
C GLU A 202 1.76 23.34 -3.10
N ALA A 203 2.71 23.57 -4.01
CA ALA A 203 3.41 24.85 -4.12
C ALA A 203 2.33 25.90 -4.41
N LYS A 204 2.04 26.74 -3.40
CA LYS A 204 1.16 27.90 -3.53
C LYS A 204 1.84 28.97 -4.35
#